data_6650ba1a541708196653acd857eea5e9
#
_entry.id   6650ba1a541708196653acd857eea5e9
#
_cell.length_a   1.000
_cell.length_b   1.000
_cell.length_c   1.000
_cell.angle_alpha   90.00
_cell.angle_beta   90.00
_cell.angle_gamma   90.00
#
_symmetry.space_group_name_H-M   'P 1'
#
loop_
_entity.id
_entity.type
_entity.pdbx_description
1 polymer ?
#
loop_
_entity_poly.entity_id
_entity_poly.type
_entity_poly.pdbx_seq_one_letter_code
_entity_poly.pdbx_strand_id
1 'polypeptide(L)'
;MTPNALNAQQLTSRNRVLRQLFGDHHGWLLSRLRARLGCRHDADDMAAETFAQVVALPDPSCINEPRALLTTIAKRLVFATWRRRDLERAYLESLAQQPLAYEPSAEEQAQALEALSALDQILDGLSPIGRSAFLYSQLDQLTYAEIGQRLGISAPRVHQYIVKALSLCYLAMESR
;
A
#
# COMPACT_ATOMS: atom_id res chain seq x y z
N MET A 1 -18.37 34.34 22.93
CA MET A 1 -18.08 33.63 21.67
C MET A 1 -18.52 32.19 21.85
N THR A 2 -19.51 31.76 21.10
CA THR A 2 -20.07 30.40 21.24
C THR A 2 -19.13 29.37 20.58
N PRO A 3 -18.91 28.19 21.16
CA PRO A 3 -18.02 27.14 20.63
C PRO A 3 -18.35 26.72 19.19
N ASN A 4 -19.59 26.95 18.76
CA ASN A 4 -20.06 26.61 17.40
C ASN A 4 -19.51 27.58 16.32
N ALA A 5 -19.25 28.85 16.64
CA ALA A 5 -18.71 29.84 15.69
C ALA A 5 -17.20 29.59 15.39
N LEU A 6 -16.43 29.17 16.39
CA LEU A 6 -15.02 28.82 16.24
C LEU A 6 -14.85 27.57 15.35
N ASN A 7 -15.71 26.58 15.53
CA ASN A 7 -15.66 25.36 14.72
C ASN A 7 -16.04 25.64 13.25
N ALA A 8 -17.03 26.49 13.00
CA ALA A 8 -17.41 26.90 11.63
C ALA A 8 -16.30 27.68 10.92
N GLN A 9 -15.58 28.57 11.61
CA GLN A 9 -14.46 29.33 11.05
C GLN A 9 -13.27 28.42 10.72
N GLN A 10 -12.95 27.45 11.59
CA GLN A 10 -11.88 26.47 11.33
C GLN A 10 -12.19 25.59 10.13
N LEU A 11 -13.43 25.10 9.99
CA LEU A 11 -13.88 24.33 8.82
C LEU A 11 -13.79 25.15 7.53
N THR A 12 -14.14 26.43 7.56
CA THR A 12 -14.06 27.31 6.41
C THR A 12 -12.61 27.57 5.98
N SER A 13 -11.70 27.78 6.93
CA SER A 13 -10.27 27.94 6.68
C SER A 13 -9.65 26.68 6.10
N ARG A 14 -9.95 25.53 6.69
CA ARG A 14 -9.51 24.21 6.20
C ARG A 14 -9.94 23.96 4.75
N ASN A 15 -11.22 24.18 4.45
CA ASN A 15 -11.77 24.01 3.11
C ASN A 15 -11.15 24.97 2.08
N ARG A 16 -10.73 26.16 2.49
CA ARG A 16 -10.01 27.12 1.63
C ARG A 16 -8.64 26.58 1.27
N VAL A 17 -7.87 26.11 2.26
CA VAL A 17 -6.54 25.52 2.06
C VAL A 17 -6.61 24.32 1.14
N LEU A 18 -7.56 23.40 1.37
CA LEU A 18 -7.74 22.22 0.55
C LEU A 18 -8.12 22.56 -0.91
N ARG A 19 -9.01 23.52 -1.12
CA ARG A 19 -9.38 23.97 -2.48
C ARG A 19 -8.20 24.60 -3.22
N GLN A 20 -7.42 25.41 -2.54
CA GLN A 20 -6.23 26.01 -3.12
C GLN A 20 -5.21 24.95 -3.49
N LEU A 21 -4.92 24.00 -2.57
CA LEU A 21 -3.99 22.90 -2.80
C LEU A 21 -4.41 22.03 -3.98
N PHE A 22 -5.71 21.74 -4.10
CA PHE A 22 -6.25 21.00 -5.24
C PHE A 22 -6.08 21.80 -6.54
N GLY A 23 -6.49 23.08 -6.56
CA GLY A 23 -6.39 23.93 -7.75
C GLY A 23 -4.95 24.06 -8.26
N ASP A 24 -3.99 24.25 -7.35
CA ASP A 24 -2.60 24.52 -7.70
C ASP A 24 -1.82 23.23 -8.10
N HIS A 25 -2.24 22.06 -7.62
CA HIS A 25 -1.41 20.86 -7.75
C HIS A 25 -2.09 19.67 -8.44
N HIS A 26 -3.41 19.67 -8.64
CA HIS A 26 -4.12 18.53 -9.27
C HIS A 26 -3.62 18.26 -10.69
N GLY A 27 -3.57 19.27 -11.55
CA GLY A 27 -3.12 19.11 -12.93
C GLY A 27 -1.67 18.62 -13.04
N TRP A 28 -0.80 19.13 -12.17
CA TRP A 28 0.58 18.69 -12.08
C TRP A 28 0.70 17.23 -11.65
N LEU A 29 -0.02 16.83 -10.58
CA LEU A 29 -0.01 15.45 -10.08
C LEU A 29 -0.53 14.49 -11.14
N LEU A 30 -1.66 14.83 -11.75
CA LEU A 30 -2.31 14.03 -12.78
C LEU A 30 -1.40 13.80 -13.99
N SER A 31 -0.73 14.86 -14.48
CA SER A 31 0.24 14.74 -15.59
C SER A 31 1.37 13.76 -15.23
N ARG A 32 1.88 13.84 -14.00
CA ARG A 32 2.96 12.97 -13.52
C ARG A 32 2.52 11.51 -13.37
N LEU A 33 1.29 11.28 -12.91
CA LEU A 33 0.71 9.94 -12.80
C LEU A 33 0.44 9.32 -14.18
N ARG A 34 -0.08 10.09 -15.12
CA ARG A 34 -0.30 9.63 -16.51
C ARG A 34 1.00 9.19 -17.19
N ALA A 35 2.07 9.97 -17.02
CA ALA A 35 3.39 9.61 -17.55
C ALA A 35 3.94 8.30 -16.95
N ARG A 36 3.54 7.95 -15.72
CA ARG A 36 4.05 6.78 -15.00
C ARG A 36 3.20 5.54 -15.18
N LEU A 37 1.89 5.68 -15.25
CA LEU A 37 0.93 4.55 -15.28
C LEU A 37 0.56 4.12 -16.69
N GLY A 38 0.70 4.99 -17.68
CA GLY A 38 0.31 4.71 -19.07
C GLY A 38 -1.20 4.58 -19.30
N CYS A 39 -2.01 4.46 -18.24
CA CYS A 39 -3.47 4.37 -18.29
C CYS A 39 -4.09 5.66 -17.71
N ARG A 40 -5.00 6.26 -18.45
CA ARG A 40 -5.66 7.52 -18.04
C ARG A 40 -6.56 7.31 -16.84
N HIS A 41 -7.38 6.26 -16.84
CA HIS A 41 -8.29 5.95 -15.73
C HIS A 41 -7.53 5.70 -14.43
N ASP A 42 -6.51 4.86 -14.47
CA ASP A 42 -5.68 4.59 -13.29
C ASP A 42 -5.04 5.87 -12.73
N ALA A 43 -4.61 6.79 -13.62
CA ALA A 43 -4.02 8.04 -13.19
C ALA A 43 -5.04 8.99 -12.56
N ASP A 44 -6.25 9.04 -13.09
CA ASP A 44 -7.35 9.85 -12.56
C ASP A 44 -7.77 9.31 -11.17
N ASP A 45 -7.91 7.98 -11.01
CA ASP A 45 -8.25 7.32 -9.75
C ASP A 45 -7.15 7.53 -8.69
N MET A 46 -5.88 7.35 -9.07
CA MET A 46 -4.75 7.55 -8.14
C MET A 46 -4.61 9.02 -7.72
N ALA A 47 -4.93 9.96 -8.61
CA ALA A 47 -4.95 11.37 -8.25
C ALA A 47 -6.06 11.66 -7.25
N ALA A 48 -7.28 11.16 -7.50
CA ALA A 48 -8.42 11.32 -6.60
C ALA A 48 -8.13 10.73 -5.22
N GLU A 49 -7.61 9.51 -5.16
CA GLU A 49 -7.25 8.83 -3.89
C GLU A 49 -6.13 9.57 -3.14
N THR A 50 -5.13 10.10 -3.86
CA THR A 50 -4.06 10.91 -3.26
C THR A 50 -4.64 12.14 -2.56
N PHE A 51 -5.56 12.86 -3.21
CA PHE A 51 -6.20 14.02 -2.59
C PHE A 51 -7.18 13.62 -1.48
N ALA A 52 -7.87 12.48 -1.57
CA ALA A 52 -8.70 11.96 -0.49
C ALA A 52 -7.87 11.73 0.79
N GLN A 53 -6.66 11.17 0.68
CA GLN A 53 -5.75 11.04 1.82
C GLN A 53 -5.29 12.40 2.38
N VAL A 54 -5.07 13.39 1.54
CA VAL A 54 -4.76 14.75 2.02
C VAL A 54 -5.95 15.37 2.75
N VAL A 55 -7.16 15.16 2.26
CA VAL A 55 -8.40 15.61 2.93
C VAL A 55 -8.56 14.95 4.30
N ALA A 56 -8.13 13.71 4.46
CA ALA A 56 -8.19 12.98 5.74
C ALA A 56 -7.16 13.46 6.78
N LEU A 57 -6.17 14.28 6.40
CA LEU A 57 -5.19 14.81 7.35
C LEU A 57 -5.87 15.71 8.40
N PRO A 58 -5.44 15.63 9.67
CA PRO A 58 -6.01 16.44 10.75
C PRO A 58 -5.92 17.96 10.48
N ASP A 59 -4.76 18.41 10.01
CA ASP A 59 -4.48 19.82 9.71
C ASP A 59 -3.73 20.01 8.38
N PRO A 60 -4.45 20.32 7.29
CA PRO A 60 -3.84 20.59 6.00
C PRO A 60 -3.02 21.92 5.95
N SER A 61 -3.19 22.82 6.91
CA SER A 61 -2.46 24.12 6.94
C SER A 61 -0.98 23.95 7.28
N CYS A 62 -0.60 22.82 7.90
CA CYS A 62 0.78 22.49 8.23
C CYS A 62 1.59 21.91 7.04
N ILE A 63 1.01 21.83 5.85
CA ILE A 63 1.69 21.29 4.67
C ILE A 63 2.64 22.35 4.10
N ASN A 64 3.93 22.25 4.43
CA ASN A 64 4.95 23.18 3.92
C ASN A 64 5.38 22.88 2.48
N GLU A 65 5.43 21.59 2.12
CA GLU A 65 5.85 21.12 0.79
C GLU A 65 4.78 20.23 0.12
N PRO A 66 3.75 20.84 -0.48
CA PRO A 66 2.63 20.10 -1.03
C PRO A 66 3.02 19.06 -2.08
N ARG A 67 3.95 19.42 -2.99
CA ARG A 67 4.40 18.51 -4.05
C ARG A 67 5.16 17.29 -3.52
N ALA A 68 5.95 17.46 -2.47
CA ALA A 68 6.68 16.37 -1.83
C ALA A 68 5.70 15.39 -1.15
N LEU A 69 4.73 15.92 -0.40
CA LEU A 69 3.68 15.13 0.25
C LEU A 69 2.85 14.37 -0.78
N LEU A 70 2.29 15.05 -1.80
CA LEU A 70 1.50 14.44 -2.86
C LEU A 70 2.29 13.35 -3.60
N THR A 71 3.57 13.59 -3.89
CA THR A 71 4.44 12.59 -4.52
C THR A 71 4.62 11.36 -3.63
N THR A 72 4.77 11.55 -2.32
CA THR A 72 4.97 10.44 -1.37
C THR A 72 3.71 9.59 -1.26
N ILE A 73 2.54 10.21 -1.11
CA ILE A 73 1.25 9.52 -1.06
C ILE A 73 1.00 8.77 -2.37
N ALA A 74 1.13 9.46 -3.51
CA ALA A 74 0.89 8.88 -4.82
C ALA A 74 1.82 7.69 -5.13
N LYS A 75 3.10 7.79 -4.78
CA LYS A 75 4.04 6.67 -4.93
C LYS A 75 3.58 5.45 -4.15
N ARG A 76 3.17 5.62 -2.90
CA ARG A 76 2.68 4.52 -2.06
C ARG A 76 1.46 3.86 -2.68
N LEU A 77 0.48 4.64 -3.15
CA LEU A 77 -0.72 4.14 -3.81
C LEU A 77 -0.41 3.38 -5.11
N VAL A 78 0.44 3.94 -5.96
CA VAL A 78 0.88 3.30 -7.21
C VAL A 78 1.58 1.97 -6.93
N PHE A 79 2.48 1.92 -5.94
CA PHE A 79 3.15 0.67 -5.57
C PHE A 79 2.17 -0.37 -5.03
N ALA A 80 1.21 0.02 -4.20
CA ALA A 80 0.19 -0.89 -3.67
C ALA A 80 -0.67 -1.47 -4.81
N THR A 81 -1.06 -0.65 -5.79
CA THR A 81 -1.84 -1.09 -6.95
C THR A 81 -1.05 -2.05 -7.84
N TRP A 82 0.22 -1.75 -8.13
CA TRP A 82 1.04 -2.65 -8.93
C TRP A 82 1.25 -4.00 -8.25
N ARG A 83 1.53 -3.98 -6.95
CA ARG A 83 1.69 -5.20 -6.16
C ARG A 83 0.44 -6.06 -6.18
N ARG A 84 -0.74 -5.44 -6.02
CA ARG A 84 -2.01 -6.16 -6.10
C ARG A 84 -2.21 -6.82 -7.47
N ARG A 85 -1.91 -6.12 -8.57
CA ARG A 85 -2.01 -6.64 -9.93
C ARG A 85 -1.00 -7.77 -10.19
N ASP A 86 0.22 -7.65 -9.66
CA ASP A 86 1.24 -8.70 -9.78
C ASP A 86 0.83 -9.95 -9.00
N LEU A 87 0.24 -9.78 -7.81
CA LEU A 87 -0.30 -10.87 -7.00
C LEU A 87 -1.45 -11.58 -7.70
N GLU A 88 -2.40 -10.82 -8.25
CA GLU A 88 -3.53 -11.35 -9.02
C GLU A 88 -3.04 -12.14 -10.24
N ARG A 89 -2.09 -11.59 -10.99
CA ARG A 89 -1.50 -12.29 -12.14
C ARG A 89 -0.82 -13.60 -11.72
N ALA A 90 0.03 -13.57 -10.71
CA ALA A 90 0.71 -14.76 -10.20
C ALA A 90 -0.28 -15.83 -9.72
N TYR A 91 -1.37 -15.41 -9.08
CA TYR A 91 -2.43 -16.33 -8.65
C TYR A 91 -3.12 -16.99 -9.85
N LEU A 92 -3.53 -16.20 -10.88
CA LEU A 92 -4.15 -16.74 -12.09
C LEU A 92 -3.22 -17.66 -12.88
N GLU A 93 -1.93 -17.30 -12.98
CA GLU A 93 -0.91 -18.16 -13.59
C GLU A 93 -0.75 -19.49 -12.82
N SER A 94 -0.79 -19.46 -11.50
CA SER A 94 -0.75 -20.66 -10.64
C SER A 94 -1.97 -21.54 -10.86
N LEU A 95 -3.16 -20.98 -10.98
CA LEU A 95 -4.39 -21.71 -11.29
C LEU A 95 -4.33 -22.38 -12.67
N ALA A 96 -3.80 -21.69 -13.67
CA ALA A 96 -3.68 -22.21 -15.04
C ALA A 96 -2.71 -23.41 -15.14
N GLN A 97 -1.82 -23.58 -14.17
CA GLN A 97 -0.88 -24.73 -14.11
C GLN A 97 -1.43 -25.93 -13.34
N GLN A 98 -2.59 -25.82 -12.69
CA GLN A 98 -3.20 -26.93 -11.98
C GLN A 98 -3.89 -27.90 -12.95
N PRO A 99 -3.90 -29.23 -12.66
CA PRO A 99 -4.63 -30.19 -13.47
C PRO A 99 -6.12 -29.82 -13.54
N LEU A 100 -6.74 -29.99 -14.70
CA LEU A 100 -8.13 -29.68 -15.04
C LEU A 100 -9.23 -30.26 -14.11
N ALA A 101 -8.86 -30.96 -13.04
CA ALA A 101 -9.78 -31.59 -12.11
C ALA A 101 -10.42 -30.66 -11.07
N TYR A 102 -9.92 -29.44 -10.94
CA TYR A 102 -10.43 -28.45 -9.97
C TYR A 102 -10.43 -27.04 -10.58
N GLU A 103 -11.60 -26.57 -10.96
CA GLU A 103 -11.83 -25.15 -11.25
C GLU A 103 -12.47 -24.51 -10.01
N PRO A 104 -11.72 -23.67 -9.26
CA PRO A 104 -12.30 -22.98 -8.11
C PRO A 104 -13.45 -22.08 -8.56
N SER A 105 -14.51 -22.04 -7.79
CA SER A 105 -15.64 -21.15 -8.04
C SER A 105 -15.21 -19.67 -7.99
N ALA A 106 -15.98 -18.78 -8.60
CA ALA A 106 -15.70 -17.35 -8.56
C ALA A 106 -15.64 -16.80 -7.12
N GLU A 107 -16.41 -17.40 -6.20
CA GLU A 107 -16.42 -17.04 -4.79
C GLU A 107 -15.11 -17.49 -4.10
N GLU A 108 -14.65 -18.70 -4.34
CA GLU A 108 -13.37 -19.21 -3.81
C GLU A 108 -12.19 -18.40 -4.33
N GLN A 109 -12.22 -18.00 -5.62
CA GLN A 109 -11.21 -17.11 -6.20
C GLN A 109 -11.20 -15.74 -5.51
N ALA A 110 -12.37 -15.14 -5.28
CA ALA A 110 -12.49 -13.86 -4.60
C ALA A 110 -11.98 -13.94 -3.16
N GLN A 111 -12.33 -14.99 -2.42
CA GLN A 111 -11.86 -15.22 -1.05
C GLN A 111 -10.33 -15.39 -0.98
N ALA A 112 -9.75 -16.17 -1.92
CA ALA A 112 -8.30 -16.36 -1.98
C ALA A 112 -7.57 -15.04 -2.28
N LEU A 113 -8.07 -14.22 -3.22
CA LEU A 113 -7.50 -12.92 -3.54
C LEU A 113 -7.63 -11.93 -2.37
N GLU A 114 -8.74 -11.97 -1.64
CA GLU A 114 -8.93 -11.15 -0.44
C GLU A 114 -7.93 -11.55 0.66
N ALA A 115 -7.77 -12.86 0.92
CA ALA A 115 -6.80 -13.37 1.89
C ALA A 115 -5.36 -12.98 1.54
N LEU A 116 -4.98 -13.12 0.26
CA LEU A 116 -3.66 -12.72 -0.23
C LEU A 116 -3.44 -11.20 -0.10
N SER A 117 -4.46 -10.40 -0.41
CA SER A 117 -4.40 -8.95 -0.27
C SER A 117 -4.25 -8.52 1.19
N ALA A 118 -4.96 -9.18 2.11
CA ALA A 118 -4.84 -8.94 3.54
C ALA A 118 -3.43 -9.28 4.06
N LEU A 119 -2.87 -10.42 3.65
CA LEU A 119 -1.50 -10.79 4.00
C LEU A 119 -0.48 -9.77 3.45
N ASP A 120 -0.67 -9.33 2.21
CA ASP A 120 0.17 -8.31 1.58
C ASP A 120 0.18 -7.00 2.38
N GLN A 121 -0.98 -6.54 2.84
CA GLN A 121 -1.11 -5.36 3.70
C GLN A 121 -0.41 -5.52 5.04
N ILE A 122 -0.51 -6.69 5.67
CA ILE A 122 0.20 -6.99 6.93
C ILE A 122 1.71 -6.87 6.72
N LEU A 123 2.22 -7.40 5.62
CA LEU A 123 3.64 -7.37 5.29
C LEU A 123 4.14 -6.00 4.84
N ASP A 124 3.26 -5.02 4.57
CA ASP A 124 3.64 -3.63 4.24
C ASP A 124 4.33 -2.90 5.39
N GLY A 125 4.13 -3.34 6.63
CA GLY A 125 4.86 -2.86 7.80
C GLY A 125 6.34 -3.27 7.84
N LEU A 126 6.79 -4.13 6.89
CA LEU A 126 8.17 -4.58 6.79
C LEU A 126 8.97 -3.77 5.76
N SER A 127 10.29 -3.67 5.98
CA SER A 127 11.18 -3.21 4.92
C SER A 127 11.19 -4.23 3.76
N PRO A 128 11.54 -3.82 2.53
CA PRO A 128 11.62 -4.74 1.39
C PRO A 128 12.50 -5.98 1.65
N ILE A 129 13.65 -5.78 2.30
CA ILE A 129 14.54 -6.87 2.70
C ILE A 129 13.88 -7.77 3.75
N GLY A 130 13.18 -7.19 4.74
CA GLY A 130 12.48 -7.94 5.78
C GLY A 130 11.35 -8.79 5.20
N ARG A 131 10.61 -8.26 4.23
CA ARG A 131 9.57 -8.99 3.50
C ARG A 131 10.16 -10.15 2.70
N SER A 132 11.23 -9.90 1.93
CA SER A 132 11.92 -10.98 1.19
C SER A 132 12.45 -12.05 2.13
N ALA A 133 13.03 -11.68 3.27
CA ALA A 133 13.50 -12.65 4.25
C ALA A 133 12.37 -13.53 4.80
N PHE A 134 11.21 -12.93 5.08
CA PHE A 134 10.03 -13.67 5.54
C PHE A 134 9.51 -14.64 4.46
N LEU A 135 9.36 -14.17 3.23
CA LEU A 135 8.89 -15.01 2.12
C LEU A 135 9.84 -16.18 1.84
N TYR A 136 11.16 -15.95 1.79
CA TYR A 136 12.15 -17.02 1.64
C TYR A 136 12.08 -18.07 2.77
N SER A 137 11.80 -17.62 4.01
CA SER A 137 11.64 -18.54 5.13
C SER A 137 10.36 -19.37 5.04
N GLN A 138 9.22 -18.78 4.64
CA GLN A 138 7.91 -19.43 4.68
C GLN A 138 7.60 -20.23 3.41
N LEU A 139 8.00 -19.75 2.24
CA LEU A 139 7.68 -20.36 0.95
C LEU A 139 8.81 -21.26 0.47
N ASP A 140 10.06 -20.76 0.51
CA ASP A 140 11.22 -21.51 0.01
C ASP A 140 11.87 -22.37 1.11
N GLN A 141 11.42 -22.27 2.36
CA GLN A 141 11.90 -23.00 3.53
C GLN A 141 13.42 -22.90 3.72
N LEU A 142 14.02 -21.77 3.28
CA LEU A 142 15.45 -21.55 3.40
C LEU A 142 15.85 -21.30 4.87
N THR A 143 17.05 -21.77 5.22
CA THR A 143 17.64 -21.47 6.52
C THR A 143 18.04 -20.00 6.64
N TYR A 144 18.14 -19.49 7.85
CA TYR A 144 18.56 -18.10 8.08
C TYR A 144 19.94 -17.76 7.50
N ALA A 145 20.83 -18.76 7.43
CA ALA A 145 22.14 -18.61 6.81
C ALA A 145 22.03 -18.42 5.28
N GLU A 146 21.22 -19.24 4.61
CA GLU A 146 20.98 -19.16 3.16
C GLU A 146 20.29 -17.86 2.79
N ILE A 147 19.25 -17.46 3.56
CA ILE A 147 18.57 -16.18 3.38
C ILE A 147 19.55 -15.03 3.55
N GLY A 148 20.41 -15.10 4.58
CA GLY A 148 21.43 -14.10 4.83
C GLY A 148 22.42 -13.95 3.67
N GLN A 149 22.88 -15.06 3.11
CA GLN A 149 23.74 -15.06 1.91
C GLN A 149 23.04 -14.44 0.71
N ARG A 150 21.75 -14.80 0.48
CA ARG A 150 20.97 -14.35 -0.68
C ARG A 150 20.65 -12.85 -0.63
N LEU A 151 20.41 -12.32 0.58
CA LEU A 151 20.05 -10.92 0.80
C LEU A 151 21.25 -10.03 1.18
N GLY A 152 22.46 -10.59 1.33
CA GLY A 152 23.65 -9.84 1.75
C GLY A 152 23.57 -9.32 3.18
N ILE A 153 22.91 -10.05 4.10
CA ILE A 153 22.73 -9.68 5.51
C ILE A 153 23.13 -10.86 6.44
N SER A 154 23.38 -10.56 7.71
CA SER A 154 23.72 -11.61 8.67
C SER A 154 22.50 -12.45 9.10
N ALA A 155 22.71 -13.73 9.44
CA ALA A 155 21.65 -14.62 9.94
C ALA A 155 20.89 -14.07 11.17
N PRO A 156 21.54 -13.41 12.17
CA PRO A 156 20.84 -12.72 13.25
C PRO A 156 19.91 -11.60 12.75
N ARG A 157 20.29 -10.89 11.68
CA ARG A 157 19.44 -9.86 11.08
C ARG A 157 18.25 -10.46 10.38
N VAL A 158 18.40 -11.60 9.70
CA VAL A 158 17.29 -12.37 9.12
C VAL A 158 16.32 -12.76 10.23
N HIS A 159 16.79 -13.33 11.33
CA HIS A 159 15.95 -13.69 12.47
C HIS A 159 15.13 -12.50 12.99
N GLN A 160 15.72 -11.31 13.14
CA GLN A 160 15.01 -10.11 13.56
C GLN A 160 13.86 -9.74 12.59
N TYR A 161 14.08 -9.84 11.28
CA TYR A 161 13.05 -9.56 10.28
C TYR A 161 11.91 -10.58 10.34
N ILE A 162 12.23 -11.86 10.50
CA ILE A 162 11.21 -12.93 10.59
C ILE A 162 10.38 -12.77 11.86
N VAL A 163 11.00 -12.52 13.02
CA VAL A 163 10.28 -12.26 14.27
C VAL A 163 9.34 -11.06 14.13
N LYS A 164 9.82 -9.97 13.53
CA LYS A 164 8.96 -8.79 13.28
C LYS A 164 7.77 -9.12 12.36
N ALA A 165 8.00 -9.90 11.31
CA ALA A 165 6.93 -10.31 10.39
C ALA A 165 5.87 -11.16 11.10
N LEU A 166 6.30 -12.17 11.86
CA LEU A 166 5.41 -13.03 12.63
C LEU A 166 4.61 -12.23 13.66
N SER A 167 5.23 -11.25 14.32
CA SER A 167 4.53 -10.37 15.27
C SER A 167 3.43 -9.54 14.59
N LEU A 168 3.67 -9.03 13.37
CA LEU A 168 2.65 -8.31 12.60
C LEU A 168 1.50 -9.23 12.19
N CYS A 169 1.80 -10.45 11.76
CA CYS A 169 0.78 -11.44 11.43
C CYS A 169 -0.08 -11.79 12.66
N TYR A 170 0.56 -11.99 13.81
CA TYR A 170 -0.14 -12.30 15.06
C TYR A 170 -1.11 -11.19 15.48
N LEU A 171 -0.63 -9.93 15.50
CA LEU A 171 -1.46 -8.76 15.84
C LEU A 171 -2.65 -8.59 14.89
N ALA A 172 -2.47 -8.89 13.61
CA ALA A 172 -3.55 -8.81 12.63
C ALA A 172 -4.59 -9.93 12.81
N MET A 173 -4.21 -11.07 13.38
CA MET A 173 -5.16 -12.14 13.72
C MET A 173 -5.98 -11.80 14.97
N GLU A 174 -5.41 -11.11 15.96
CA GLU A 174 -6.12 -10.69 17.18
C GLU A 174 -7.09 -9.52 16.93
N SER A 175 -6.90 -8.74 15.87
CA SER A 175 -7.75 -7.58 15.56
C SER A 175 -8.96 -7.91 14.68
N ARG A 176 -9.20 -9.18 14.37
CA ARG A 176 -10.38 -9.69 13.66
C ARG A 176 -11.40 -10.30 14.62
#